data_35152430c1acf7646773c88f72a3a074
#
_entry.id   35152430c1acf7646773c88f72a3a074
#
_cell.length_a   1.000
_cell.length_b   1.000
_cell.length_c   1.000
_cell.angle_alpha   90.00
_cell.angle_beta   90.00
_cell.angle_gamma   90.00
#
_symmetry.space_group_name_H-M   'P 1'
#
loop_
_entity.id
_entity.type
_entity.pdbx_description
1 polymer ?
#
loop_
_entity_poly.entity_id
_entity_poly.type
_entity_poly.pdbx_seq_one_letter_code
_entity_poly.pdbx_strand_id
1 'polypeptide(L)'
;MAREKLLKTEQKGWGTGGWQLPCWPIRASPYSVVDETERNGGIPKFRLTNDLSWPHAGMIEDGDGGSVASINGSMERGEWPRNSLPRAARTGEAAAILQASGAPVKVWGFDGEAYYRVFGRQRAELWRNAIAMAEGFQLDERCCFGSAADASKCSRASNLIAHAIRRALRDVDAAYPTREPAVLEWLEERRQAAAESGCSPEDAELRFLSLAYISIYIDDGTAASIDDLLFDCEGKAVMRNGVQMRRAQLHFETALETLRLLGHASSELKEQPPGAVVESLGLEINLAEGRMRILKLRREAYAAKVDKIVESGCVERSELVSVLSKLLFAASCYPAGRPWLNAAWRAVRAQFRLGGDRVLLSKKAKSGLCRWAATLRGEMADGVPLAHGAFPAFGLPGTGAVYADASGLQGWAAWTVSGDELLLTSGEWTAEELADESFIIAEKELLASTLGLVALAPEAGLSFVYSYTDNTNAEGAMRRLAPKTARMQAMVTARSAWMREQGVFECVERITSERNLWADLGSRNGVAEVERQAALFNLRVRHVQPAQAWRSTTALRDGEGYGASDRDRTE
;
A
#
# COMPACT_ATOMS: atom_id res chain seq x y z
N MET A 1 -2.09 37.93 -3.74
CA MET A 1 -2.16 36.46 -3.90
C MET A 1 -3.17 35.81 -2.95
N ALA A 2 -2.97 35.79 -1.59
CA ALA A 2 -3.93 35.15 -0.68
C ALA A 2 -5.34 35.79 -0.79
N ARG A 3 -5.44 37.11 -0.75
CA ARG A 3 -6.69 37.85 -0.94
C ARG A 3 -7.37 37.51 -2.27
N GLU A 4 -6.63 37.44 -3.34
CA GLU A 4 -7.15 37.09 -4.66
C GLU A 4 -7.74 35.67 -4.70
N LYS A 5 -7.10 34.71 -4.03
CA LYS A 5 -7.62 33.34 -3.91
C LYS A 5 -8.88 33.27 -3.05
N LEU A 6 -8.95 34.05 -1.99
CA LEU A 6 -10.16 34.15 -1.15
C LEU A 6 -11.31 34.79 -1.92
N LEU A 7 -11.07 35.84 -2.70
CA LEU A 7 -12.08 36.41 -3.60
C LEU A 7 -12.57 35.40 -4.65
N LYS A 8 -11.68 34.60 -5.21
CA LYS A 8 -12.08 33.50 -6.12
C LYS A 8 -12.91 32.43 -5.42
N THR A 9 -12.62 32.14 -4.15
CA THR A 9 -13.44 31.21 -3.34
C THR A 9 -14.85 31.74 -3.14
N GLU A 10 -14.99 33.03 -2.92
CA GLU A 10 -16.27 33.72 -2.76
C GLU A 10 -17.04 33.76 -4.08
N GLN A 11 -16.38 34.12 -5.18
CA GLN A 11 -16.97 34.12 -6.54
C GLN A 11 -17.49 32.73 -6.97
N LYS A 12 -16.84 31.66 -6.52
CA LYS A 12 -17.26 30.27 -6.74
C LYS A 12 -18.35 29.79 -5.77
N GLY A 13 -18.82 30.64 -4.85
CA GLY A 13 -19.80 30.27 -3.83
C GLY A 13 -19.30 29.21 -2.82
N TRP A 14 -18.01 29.16 -2.57
CA TRP A 14 -17.39 28.24 -1.62
C TRP A 14 -17.18 28.84 -0.24
N GLY A 15 -17.41 30.12 -0.07
CA GLY A 15 -17.35 30.85 1.18
C GLY A 15 -18.18 32.12 1.14
N THR A 16 -18.67 32.54 2.28
CA THR A 16 -19.39 33.79 2.45
C THR A 16 -18.41 34.86 2.88
N GLY A 17 -18.25 35.88 2.09
CA GLY A 17 -17.52 37.07 2.45
C GLY A 17 -18.26 37.85 3.53
N GLY A 18 -17.67 37.92 4.67
CA GLY A 18 -18.11 38.79 5.74
C GLY A 18 -16.90 39.46 6.33
N TRP A 19 -16.51 40.57 5.75
CA TRP A 19 -15.39 41.33 6.23
C TRP A 19 -15.66 41.99 7.62
N GLN A 20 -16.86 41.80 8.17
CA GLN A 20 -17.26 42.24 9.49
C GLN A 20 -17.24 41.09 10.50
N LEU A 21 -17.01 41.44 11.76
CA LEU A 21 -17.08 40.46 12.84
C LEU A 21 -18.50 39.89 12.92
N PRO A 22 -18.69 38.56 12.82
CA PRO A 22 -20.01 37.96 12.97
C PRO A 22 -20.59 38.26 14.37
N CYS A 23 -21.91 38.36 14.46
CA CYS A 23 -22.60 38.62 15.73
C CYS A 23 -22.67 37.37 16.65
N TRP A 24 -22.14 36.23 16.23
CA TRP A 24 -22.04 35.01 17.03
C TRP A 24 -20.58 34.62 17.23
N PRO A 25 -20.28 33.80 18.25
CA PRO A 25 -18.92 33.29 18.46
C PRO A 25 -18.40 32.55 17.23
N ILE A 26 -17.20 32.90 16.77
CA ILE A 26 -16.49 32.23 15.70
C ILE A 26 -15.17 31.69 16.21
N ARG A 27 -14.72 30.61 15.59
CA ARG A 27 -13.38 30.05 15.76
C ARG A 27 -12.60 30.25 14.46
N ALA A 28 -11.67 31.21 14.51
CA ALA A 28 -10.84 31.52 13.36
C ALA A 28 -9.52 30.73 13.42
N SER A 29 -9.10 30.22 12.29
CA SER A 29 -7.79 29.58 12.12
C SER A 29 -6.91 30.45 11.22
N PRO A 30 -5.60 30.50 11.48
CA PRO A 30 -4.69 31.15 10.57
C PRO A 30 -4.62 30.38 9.25
N TYR A 31 -4.27 31.07 8.19
CA TYR A 31 -4.01 30.47 6.90
C TYR A 31 -2.57 30.75 6.48
N SER A 32 -2.05 29.87 5.63
CA SER A 32 -0.76 30.05 4.99
C SER A 32 -0.86 29.79 3.49
N VAL A 33 0.07 30.36 2.75
CA VAL A 33 0.22 30.07 1.33
C VAL A 33 1.43 29.17 1.16
N VAL A 34 1.19 27.92 0.76
CA VAL A 34 2.26 26.97 0.46
C VAL A 34 2.68 27.16 -0.99
N ASP A 35 3.97 27.42 -1.18
CA ASP A 35 4.58 27.44 -2.50
C ASP A 35 4.87 26.01 -2.96
N GLU A 36 4.23 25.59 -4.02
CA GLU A 36 4.41 24.28 -4.67
C GLU A 36 5.16 24.39 -6.02
N THR A 37 5.76 25.54 -6.31
CA THR A 37 6.44 25.82 -7.58
C THR A 37 7.47 24.76 -7.93
N GLU A 38 8.34 24.37 -7.00
CA GLU A 38 9.33 23.31 -7.22
C GLU A 38 8.67 21.96 -7.54
N ARG A 39 7.58 21.64 -6.84
CA ARG A 39 6.81 20.39 -7.06
C ARG A 39 6.06 20.40 -8.38
N ASN A 40 5.79 21.57 -8.92
CA ASN A 40 5.07 21.81 -10.15
C ASN A 40 6.00 22.03 -11.35
N GLY A 41 7.24 21.53 -11.29
CA GLY A 41 8.21 21.64 -12.38
C GLY A 41 8.69 23.06 -12.67
N GLY A 42 8.71 23.93 -11.66
CA GLY A 42 9.12 25.33 -11.78
C GLY A 42 8.00 26.30 -12.22
N ILE A 43 6.82 25.78 -12.54
CA ILE A 43 5.65 26.62 -12.85
C ILE A 43 5.06 27.14 -11.53
N PRO A 44 4.90 28.48 -11.36
CA PRO A 44 4.38 29.05 -10.12
C PRO A 44 3.04 28.45 -9.71
N LYS A 45 3.03 27.77 -8.56
CA LYS A 45 1.84 27.16 -7.99
C LYS A 45 1.80 27.42 -6.48
N PHE A 46 0.75 28.07 -6.04
CA PHE A 46 0.54 28.42 -4.65
C PHE A 46 -0.77 27.81 -4.16
N ARG A 47 -0.73 27.14 -3.01
CA ARG A 47 -1.91 26.54 -2.38
C ARG A 47 -2.24 27.27 -1.09
N LEU A 48 -3.49 27.70 -0.94
CA LEU A 48 -4.00 28.21 0.32
C LEU A 48 -4.31 27.03 1.25
N THR A 49 -3.78 27.07 2.46
CA THR A 49 -4.01 26.03 3.49
C THR A 49 -4.47 26.69 4.78
N ASN A 50 -5.46 26.09 5.44
CA ASN A 50 -5.93 26.53 6.75
C ASN A 50 -5.22 25.72 7.84
N ASP A 51 -4.65 26.37 8.83
CA ASP A 51 -4.08 25.68 9.99
C ASP A 51 -5.14 25.43 11.06
N LEU A 52 -5.96 24.42 10.84
CA LEU A 52 -6.98 23.98 11.80
C LEU A 52 -6.38 23.23 13.01
N SER A 53 -5.07 23.06 13.06
CA SER A 53 -4.34 22.56 14.22
C SER A 53 -3.81 23.67 15.13
N TRP A 54 -4.02 24.94 14.76
CA TRP A 54 -3.72 26.10 15.60
C TRP A 54 -4.88 26.40 16.57
N PRO A 55 -4.65 26.79 17.83
CA PRO A 55 -3.32 26.80 18.47
C PRO A 55 -2.79 25.37 18.68
N HIS A 56 -1.48 25.23 18.55
CA HIS A 56 -0.83 23.97 18.91
C HIS A 56 -0.87 23.77 20.42
N ALA A 57 -0.84 22.53 20.87
CA ALA A 57 -0.96 22.19 22.28
C ALA A 57 0.03 23.00 23.16
N GLY A 58 -0.49 23.67 24.19
CA GLY A 58 0.29 24.47 25.11
C GLY A 58 0.63 25.89 24.64
N MET A 59 0.16 26.34 23.45
CA MET A 59 0.43 27.72 22.98
C MET A 59 -0.48 28.78 23.61
N ILE A 60 -1.70 28.41 23.95
CA ILE A 60 -2.67 29.31 24.56
C ILE A 60 -3.31 28.62 25.75
N GLU A 61 -3.27 29.24 26.91
CA GLU A 61 -3.99 28.81 28.11
C GLU A 61 -5.38 29.45 28.14
N ASP A 62 -6.38 28.66 28.56
CA ASP A 62 -7.69 29.20 28.90
C ASP A 62 -7.65 29.90 30.28
N GLY A 63 -8.72 30.61 30.63
CA GLY A 63 -8.81 31.36 31.91
C GLY A 63 -8.69 30.51 33.18
N ASP A 64 -8.82 29.17 33.04
CA ASP A 64 -8.75 28.19 34.13
C ASP A 64 -7.40 27.43 34.14
N GLY A 65 -6.42 27.83 33.34
CA GLY A 65 -5.09 27.21 33.23
C GLY A 65 -5.05 25.96 32.36
N GLY A 66 -6.12 25.64 31.63
CA GLY A 66 -6.18 24.61 30.63
C GLY A 66 -5.65 25.10 29.26
N SER A 67 -5.25 24.17 28.41
CA SER A 67 -4.83 24.52 27.05
C SER A 67 -6.04 24.63 26.11
N VAL A 68 -6.11 25.73 25.36
CA VAL A 68 -7.13 25.90 24.31
C VAL A 68 -6.88 24.89 23.20
N ALA A 69 -7.81 23.93 23.03
CA ALA A 69 -7.69 22.92 22.00
C ALA A 69 -7.96 23.54 20.61
N SER A 70 -7.15 23.17 19.61
CA SER A 70 -7.40 23.50 18.20
C SER A 70 -8.67 22.81 17.67
N ILE A 71 -9.15 23.23 16.49
CA ILE A 71 -10.28 22.55 15.84
C ILE A 71 -9.98 21.06 15.62
N ASN A 72 -8.81 20.73 15.08
CA ASN A 72 -8.38 19.34 14.90
C ASN A 72 -8.13 18.62 16.25
N GLY A 73 -7.72 19.33 17.28
CA GLY A 73 -7.48 18.80 18.63
C GLY A 73 -8.77 18.49 19.39
N SER A 74 -9.86 19.22 19.11
CA SER A 74 -11.17 19.01 19.74
C SER A 74 -12.00 17.88 19.09
N MET A 75 -11.47 17.20 18.08
CA MET A 75 -12.17 16.13 17.37
C MET A 75 -11.93 14.77 18.02
N GLU A 76 -12.99 14.06 18.37
CA GLU A 76 -12.96 12.69 18.87
C GLU A 76 -12.75 11.71 17.71
N ARG A 77 -11.47 11.42 17.38
CA ARG A 77 -11.11 10.57 16.24
C ARG A 77 -11.42 9.08 16.45
N GLY A 78 -11.58 8.65 17.70
CA GLY A 78 -11.84 7.25 18.04
C GLY A 78 -13.18 6.72 17.53
N GLU A 79 -14.17 7.60 17.36
CA GLU A 79 -15.53 7.27 16.91
C GLU A 79 -15.68 7.27 15.38
N TRP A 80 -14.66 7.70 14.65
CA TRP A 80 -14.77 7.76 13.20
C TRP A 80 -14.61 6.38 12.58
N PRO A 81 -15.45 6.04 11.59
CA PRO A 81 -15.25 4.81 10.83
C PRO A 81 -13.86 4.82 10.19
N ARG A 82 -13.14 3.71 10.33
CA ARG A 82 -11.83 3.56 9.69
C ARG A 82 -12.01 3.56 8.18
N ASN A 83 -11.32 4.46 7.50
CA ASN A 83 -11.22 4.47 6.04
C ASN A 83 -9.89 3.83 5.64
N SER A 84 -9.94 2.92 4.69
CA SER A 84 -8.75 2.43 4.01
C SER A 84 -8.61 3.20 2.69
N LEU A 85 -7.53 3.94 2.55
CA LEU A 85 -7.13 4.49 1.25
C LEU A 85 -6.47 3.38 0.42
N PRO A 86 -6.70 3.33 -0.90
CA PRO A 86 -6.03 2.38 -1.76
C PRO A 86 -4.51 2.63 -1.74
N ARG A 87 -3.73 1.56 -1.87
CA ARG A 87 -2.28 1.69 -2.03
C ARG A 87 -1.97 2.20 -3.44
N ALA A 88 -0.96 3.06 -3.56
CA ALA A 88 -0.56 3.61 -4.85
C ALA A 88 -0.17 2.52 -5.88
N ALA A 89 0.44 1.42 -5.43
CA ALA A 89 0.81 0.28 -6.27
C ALA A 89 -0.38 -0.56 -6.79
N ARG A 90 -1.59 -0.34 -6.25
CA ARG A 90 -2.76 -1.19 -6.53
C ARG A 90 -3.16 -1.26 -7.99
N THR A 91 -3.04 -0.17 -8.73
CA THR A 91 -3.35 -0.14 -10.16
C THR A 91 -2.36 -0.97 -10.97
N GLY A 92 -1.07 -0.96 -10.62
CA GLY A 92 -0.05 -1.82 -11.25
C GLY A 92 -0.34 -3.31 -11.01
N GLU A 93 -0.70 -3.67 -9.79
CA GLU A 93 -1.10 -5.03 -9.43
C GLU A 93 -2.32 -5.49 -10.24
N ALA A 94 -3.34 -4.64 -10.32
CA ALA A 94 -4.54 -4.92 -11.09
C ALA A 94 -4.25 -5.06 -12.59
N ALA A 95 -3.37 -4.21 -13.12
CA ALA A 95 -2.95 -4.31 -14.52
C ALA A 95 -2.24 -5.64 -14.80
N ALA A 96 -1.38 -6.11 -13.91
CA ALA A 96 -0.73 -7.42 -14.05
C ALA A 96 -1.76 -8.57 -14.06
N ILE A 97 -2.80 -8.50 -13.22
CA ILE A 97 -3.88 -9.48 -13.20
C ILE A 97 -4.65 -9.47 -14.54
N LEU A 98 -4.97 -8.30 -15.08
CA LEU A 98 -5.66 -8.20 -16.36
C LEU A 98 -4.77 -8.68 -17.52
N GLN A 99 -3.46 -8.40 -17.49
CA GLN A 99 -2.50 -8.91 -18.49
C GLN A 99 -2.42 -10.44 -18.52
N ALA A 100 -2.69 -11.12 -17.39
CA ALA A 100 -2.75 -12.57 -17.33
C ALA A 100 -3.86 -13.19 -18.22
N SER A 101 -4.85 -12.41 -18.63
CA SER A 101 -5.84 -12.82 -19.64
C SER A 101 -5.27 -13.01 -21.05
N GLY A 102 -4.01 -12.61 -21.29
CA GLY A 102 -3.40 -12.62 -22.63
C GLY A 102 -3.87 -11.50 -23.57
N ALA A 103 -4.87 -10.70 -23.17
CA ALA A 103 -5.35 -9.56 -23.95
C ALA A 103 -4.52 -8.30 -23.72
N PRO A 104 -4.53 -7.34 -24.68
CA PRO A 104 -3.97 -6.01 -24.44
C PRO A 104 -4.63 -5.32 -23.25
N VAL A 105 -3.83 -4.66 -22.43
CA VAL A 105 -4.30 -3.87 -21.27
C VAL A 105 -3.80 -2.45 -21.42
N LYS A 106 -4.62 -1.49 -21.02
CA LYS A 106 -4.27 -0.08 -20.91
C LYS A 106 -4.48 0.42 -19.51
N VAL A 107 -3.67 1.39 -19.12
CA VAL A 107 -3.84 2.16 -17.88
C VAL A 107 -4.26 3.57 -18.22
N TRP A 108 -5.05 4.18 -17.35
CA TRP A 108 -5.57 5.53 -17.51
C TRP A 108 -5.82 6.19 -16.15
N GLY A 109 -5.99 7.50 -16.14
CA GLY A 109 -6.19 8.23 -14.90
C GLY A 109 -6.87 9.57 -15.05
N PHE A 110 -7.32 10.14 -13.95
CA PHE A 110 -7.88 11.47 -13.84
C PHE A 110 -7.62 12.07 -12.47
N ASP A 111 -7.71 13.40 -12.36
CA ASP A 111 -7.61 14.15 -11.12
C ASP A 111 -8.88 14.97 -10.90
N GLY A 112 -9.56 14.79 -9.77
CA GLY A 112 -10.77 15.53 -9.45
C GLY A 112 -10.50 17.01 -9.21
N GLU A 113 -11.11 17.90 -10.02
CA GLU A 113 -10.92 19.34 -9.89
C GLU A 113 -11.49 19.84 -8.56
N ALA A 114 -10.65 20.50 -7.75
CA ALA A 114 -11.06 21.13 -6.50
C ALA A 114 -11.86 20.19 -5.57
N TYR A 115 -11.53 18.92 -5.55
CA TYR A 115 -12.29 17.82 -4.98
C TYR A 115 -12.88 18.10 -3.58
N TYR A 116 -12.06 18.63 -2.66
CA TYR A 116 -12.54 18.99 -1.32
C TYR A 116 -13.65 20.06 -1.36
N ARG A 117 -13.61 20.95 -2.33
CA ARG A 117 -14.54 22.09 -2.45
C ARG A 117 -15.93 21.71 -2.97
N VAL A 118 -16.09 20.49 -3.48
CA VAL A 118 -17.40 19.98 -3.88
C VAL A 118 -18.28 19.69 -2.65
N PHE A 119 -17.66 19.27 -1.53
CA PHE A 119 -18.38 18.88 -0.32
C PHE A 119 -18.69 20.10 0.55
N GLY A 120 -19.98 20.33 0.76
CA GLY A 120 -20.48 21.38 1.65
C GLY A 120 -20.31 21.02 3.14
N ARG A 121 -20.38 22.05 3.97
CA ARG A 121 -20.46 21.92 5.43
C ARG A 121 -21.86 22.24 5.90
N GLN A 122 -22.26 21.66 7.03
CA GLN A 122 -23.50 22.03 7.69
C GLN A 122 -23.41 23.47 8.24
N ARG A 123 -24.47 24.26 8.09
CA ARG A 123 -24.52 25.64 8.59
C ARG A 123 -24.18 25.76 10.06
N ALA A 124 -24.65 24.81 10.88
CA ALA A 124 -24.35 24.75 12.30
C ALA A 124 -22.85 24.60 12.65
N GLU A 125 -22.02 24.21 11.68
CA GLU A 125 -20.59 23.99 11.85
C GLU A 125 -19.71 25.12 11.26
N LEU A 126 -20.29 26.08 10.54
CA LEU A 126 -19.53 27.12 9.84
C LEU A 126 -18.74 28.01 10.79
N TRP A 127 -19.21 28.23 12.01
CA TRP A 127 -18.52 29.01 13.02
C TRP A 127 -17.12 28.48 13.39
N ARG A 128 -16.86 27.21 13.12
CA ARG A 128 -15.55 26.54 13.33
C ARG A 128 -14.58 26.74 12.17
N ASN A 129 -15.03 27.31 11.06
CA ASN A 129 -14.25 27.42 9.83
C ASN A 129 -14.12 28.85 9.34
N ALA A 130 -13.95 29.78 10.28
CA ALA A 130 -13.63 31.16 9.96
C ALA A 130 -12.15 31.28 9.61
N ILE A 131 -11.85 32.01 8.56
CA ILE A 131 -10.51 32.43 8.15
C ILE A 131 -10.34 33.86 8.57
N ALA A 132 -9.37 34.12 9.44
CA ALA A 132 -9.04 35.49 9.85
C ALA A 132 -8.14 36.17 8.80
N MET A 133 -8.47 37.38 8.42
CA MET A 133 -7.73 38.23 7.50
C MET A 133 -7.50 39.60 8.12
N ALA A 134 -6.62 40.39 7.52
CA ALA A 134 -6.36 41.74 8.03
C ALA A 134 -7.62 42.63 8.02
N GLU A 135 -8.52 42.37 7.09
CA GLU A 135 -9.74 43.19 6.88
C GLU A 135 -11.00 42.58 7.53
N GLY A 136 -10.90 41.41 8.18
CA GLY A 136 -12.05 40.74 8.80
C GLY A 136 -12.03 39.22 8.70
N PHE A 137 -13.20 38.61 8.57
CA PHE A 137 -13.35 37.17 8.58
C PHE A 137 -14.10 36.66 7.35
N GLN A 138 -13.70 35.52 6.86
CA GLN A 138 -14.44 34.76 5.83
C GLN A 138 -14.85 33.41 6.42
N LEU A 139 -16.11 33.01 6.24
CA LEU A 139 -16.57 31.67 6.59
C LEU A 139 -16.33 30.74 5.40
N ASP A 140 -15.64 29.63 5.62
CA ASP A 140 -15.41 28.61 4.62
C ASP A 140 -16.55 27.57 4.68
N GLU A 141 -17.43 27.58 3.69
CA GLU A 141 -18.63 26.74 3.61
C GLU A 141 -18.35 25.36 3.04
N ARG A 142 -17.15 25.12 2.60
CA ARG A 142 -16.74 23.86 1.95
C ARG A 142 -15.67 23.15 2.74
N CYS A 143 -15.53 21.84 2.50
CA CYS A 143 -14.41 21.10 3.02
C CYS A 143 -13.08 21.70 2.55
N CYS A 144 -12.08 21.71 3.41
CA CYS A 144 -10.80 22.35 3.13
C CYS A 144 -9.60 21.45 3.49
N PHE A 145 -8.48 21.76 2.88
CA PHE A 145 -7.19 21.19 3.29
C PHE A 145 -6.83 21.67 4.71
N GLY A 146 -6.32 20.75 5.52
CA GLY A 146 -5.93 21.02 6.91
C GLY A 146 -6.94 20.49 7.94
N SER A 147 -8.19 20.21 7.55
CA SER A 147 -9.17 19.57 8.43
C SER A 147 -9.02 18.06 8.43
N ALA A 148 -8.80 17.47 9.60
CA ALA A 148 -8.72 16.02 9.75
C ALA A 148 -10.05 15.32 9.41
N ALA A 149 -11.20 15.93 9.77
CA ALA A 149 -12.52 15.42 9.45
C ALA A 149 -12.81 15.42 7.94
N ASP A 150 -12.37 16.48 7.24
CA ASP A 150 -12.66 16.61 5.81
C ASP A 150 -11.88 15.58 4.99
N ALA A 151 -10.64 15.28 5.36
CA ALA A 151 -9.89 14.21 4.72
C ALA A 151 -10.61 12.86 4.84
N SER A 152 -11.19 12.54 6.00
CA SER A 152 -11.98 11.32 6.20
C SER A 152 -13.27 11.32 5.38
N LYS A 153 -14.01 12.45 5.35
CA LYS A 153 -15.23 12.61 4.55
C LYS A 153 -14.93 12.43 3.06
N CYS A 154 -13.91 13.12 2.55
CA CYS A 154 -13.52 13.03 1.15
C CYS A 154 -13.07 11.62 0.73
N SER A 155 -12.32 10.92 1.59
CA SER A 155 -11.93 9.52 1.32
C SER A 155 -13.13 8.58 1.24
N ARG A 156 -14.15 8.78 2.08
CA ARG A 156 -15.40 7.98 2.02
C ARG A 156 -16.17 8.25 0.74
N ALA A 157 -16.26 9.52 0.34
CA ALA A 157 -16.89 9.90 -0.93
C ALA A 157 -16.13 9.30 -2.12
N SER A 158 -14.79 9.30 -2.11
CA SER A 158 -13.97 8.67 -3.15
C SER A 158 -14.28 7.17 -3.30
N ASN A 159 -14.47 6.47 -2.18
CA ASN A 159 -14.85 5.05 -2.22
C ASN A 159 -16.24 4.84 -2.84
N LEU A 160 -17.20 5.72 -2.53
CA LEU A 160 -18.54 5.69 -3.13
C LEU A 160 -18.49 5.98 -4.64
N ILE A 161 -17.72 7.00 -5.04
CA ILE A 161 -17.50 7.35 -6.45
C ILE A 161 -16.85 6.19 -7.20
N ALA A 162 -15.80 5.58 -6.62
CA ALA A 162 -15.15 4.41 -7.20
C ALA A 162 -16.12 3.23 -7.37
N HIS A 163 -17.03 3.03 -6.41
CA HIS A 163 -18.07 2.01 -6.53
C HIS A 163 -19.06 2.33 -7.66
N ALA A 164 -19.52 3.57 -7.76
CA ALA A 164 -20.43 4.00 -8.84
C ALA A 164 -19.80 3.83 -10.23
N ILE A 165 -18.53 4.23 -10.36
CA ILE A 165 -17.78 4.04 -11.62
C ILE A 165 -17.65 2.54 -11.93
N ARG A 166 -17.28 1.68 -10.98
CA ARG A 166 -17.20 0.24 -11.23
C ARG A 166 -18.51 -0.35 -11.72
N ARG A 167 -19.64 0.11 -11.18
CA ARG A 167 -20.97 -0.32 -11.69
C ARG A 167 -21.19 0.13 -13.13
N ALA A 168 -20.90 1.39 -13.44
CA ALA A 168 -21.04 1.91 -14.80
C ALA A 168 -20.13 1.19 -15.81
N LEU A 169 -18.89 0.86 -15.42
CA LEU A 169 -17.98 0.06 -16.27
C LEU A 169 -18.51 -1.35 -16.49
N ARG A 170 -19.12 -1.97 -15.49
CA ARG A 170 -19.77 -3.28 -15.62
C ARG A 170 -20.97 -3.23 -16.54
N ASP A 171 -21.76 -2.16 -16.49
CA ASP A 171 -22.88 -1.98 -17.41
C ASP A 171 -22.38 -1.85 -18.87
N VAL A 172 -21.23 -1.21 -19.08
CA VAL A 172 -20.53 -1.21 -20.38
C VAL A 172 -20.11 -2.61 -20.78
N ASP A 173 -19.50 -3.38 -19.88
CA ASP A 173 -19.06 -4.75 -20.15
C ASP A 173 -20.24 -5.68 -20.49
N ALA A 174 -21.38 -5.49 -19.86
CA ALA A 174 -22.61 -6.23 -20.15
C ALA A 174 -23.22 -5.83 -21.51
N ALA A 175 -23.20 -4.54 -21.85
CA ALA A 175 -23.70 -4.04 -23.13
C ALA A 175 -22.80 -4.43 -24.32
N TYR A 176 -21.50 -4.56 -24.06
CA TYR A 176 -20.49 -4.88 -25.07
C TYR A 176 -19.62 -6.06 -24.60
N PRO A 177 -20.16 -7.29 -24.58
CA PRO A 177 -19.40 -8.47 -24.07
C PRO A 177 -18.14 -8.69 -24.91
N THR A 178 -17.07 -9.08 -24.22
CA THR A 178 -15.81 -9.42 -24.92
C THR A 178 -16.00 -10.62 -25.84
N ARG A 179 -15.28 -10.60 -26.95
CA ARG A 179 -15.22 -11.71 -27.93
C ARG A 179 -13.80 -12.29 -28.06
N GLU A 180 -12.86 -11.77 -27.27
CA GLU A 180 -11.50 -12.28 -27.25
C GLU A 180 -11.47 -13.66 -26.58
N PRO A 181 -11.11 -14.75 -27.32
CA PRO A 181 -11.15 -16.11 -26.78
C PRO A 181 -10.33 -16.27 -25.49
N ALA A 182 -9.13 -15.68 -25.44
CA ALA A 182 -8.27 -15.76 -24.28
C ALA A 182 -8.90 -15.10 -23.04
N VAL A 183 -9.63 -13.98 -23.22
CA VAL A 183 -10.34 -13.32 -22.11
C VAL A 183 -11.52 -14.16 -21.64
N LEU A 184 -12.24 -14.82 -22.56
CA LEU A 184 -13.36 -15.68 -22.20
C LEU A 184 -12.89 -16.90 -21.39
N GLU A 185 -11.79 -17.53 -21.79
CA GLU A 185 -11.17 -18.64 -21.06
C GLU A 185 -10.72 -18.20 -19.67
N TRP A 186 -10.01 -17.07 -19.60
CA TRP A 186 -9.58 -16.46 -18.33
C TRP A 186 -10.75 -16.10 -17.41
N LEU A 187 -11.87 -15.59 -17.94
CA LEU A 187 -13.07 -15.30 -17.14
C LEU A 187 -13.71 -16.59 -16.61
N GLU A 188 -13.68 -17.69 -17.36
CA GLU A 188 -14.23 -18.96 -16.91
C GLU A 188 -13.43 -19.55 -15.76
N GLU A 189 -12.09 -19.53 -15.83
CA GLU A 189 -11.21 -19.92 -14.73
C GLU A 189 -11.50 -19.10 -13.47
N ARG A 190 -11.74 -17.80 -13.64
CA ARG A 190 -12.05 -16.90 -12.52
C ARG A 190 -13.45 -17.12 -11.94
N ARG A 191 -14.43 -17.51 -12.75
CA ARG A 191 -15.76 -17.92 -12.25
C ARG A 191 -15.65 -19.17 -11.37
N GLN A 192 -14.85 -20.12 -11.80
CA GLN A 192 -14.59 -21.32 -11.02
C GLN A 192 -13.92 -20.97 -9.68
N ALA A 193 -12.85 -20.17 -9.70
CA ALA A 193 -12.17 -19.71 -8.49
C ALA A 193 -13.10 -18.91 -7.56
N ALA A 194 -13.99 -18.09 -8.11
CA ALA A 194 -14.98 -17.35 -7.34
C ALA A 194 -15.99 -18.28 -6.65
N ALA A 195 -16.47 -19.31 -7.35
CA ALA A 195 -17.38 -20.31 -6.80
C ALA A 195 -16.72 -21.11 -5.65
N GLU A 196 -15.46 -21.49 -5.82
CA GLU A 196 -14.67 -22.18 -4.78
C GLU A 196 -14.41 -21.30 -3.55
N SER A 197 -14.32 -19.98 -3.73
CA SER A 197 -14.07 -19.03 -2.63
C SER A 197 -15.28 -18.79 -1.71
N GLY A 198 -16.48 -19.25 -2.09
CA GLY A 198 -17.72 -19.01 -1.36
C GLY A 198 -18.17 -17.54 -1.35
N CYS A 199 -17.67 -16.72 -2.26
CA CYS A 199 -18.11 -15.31 -2.40
C CYS A 199 -19.56 -15.25 -2.88
N SER A 200 -20.27 -14.16 -2.49
CA SER A 200 -21.56 -13.85 -3.09
C SER A 200 -21.40 -13.58 -4.60
N PRO A 201 -22.42 -13.83 -5.44
CA PRO A 201 -22.35 -13.54 -6.87
C PRO A 201 -21.96 -12.09 -7.18
N GLU A 202 -22.47 -11.13 -6.40
CA GLU A 202 -22.14 -9.72 -6.57
C GLU A 202 -20.69 -9.40 -6.22
N ASP A 203 -20.16 -9.96 -5.14
CA ASP A 203 -18.74 -9.84 -4.77
C ASP A 203 -17.84 -10.55 -5.78
N ALA A 204 -18.27 -11.71 -6.29
CA ALA A 204 -17.54 -12.45 -7.31
C ALA A 204 -17.40 -11.63 -8.60
N GLU A 205 -18.48 -11.03 -9.08
CA GLU A 205 -18.42 -10.16 -10.26
C GLU A 205 -17.47 -8.98 -10.07
N LEU A 206 -17.56 -8.28 -8.91
CA LEU A 206 -16.72 -7.11 -8.67
C LEU A 206 -15.23 -7.44 -8.47
N ARG A 207 -14.91 -8.62 -7.94
CA ARG A 207 -13.54 -9.00 -7.58
C ARG A 207 -12.84 -9.85 -8.63
N PHE A 208 -13.58 -10.71 -9.32
CA PHE A 208 -12.99 -11.73 -10.17
C PHE A 208 -13.33 -11.58 -11.66
N LEU A 209 -14.47 -10.99 -12.01
CA LEU A 209 -14.98 -11.00 -13.37
C LEU A 209 -14.94 -9.62 -14.06
N SER A 210 -14.44 -8.59 -13.40
CA SER A 210 -14.34 -7.26 -13.98
C SER A 210 -13.23 -7.19 -15.03
N LEU A 211 -13.52 -6.60 -16.19
CA LEU A 211 -12.55 -6.30 -17.25
C LEU A 211 -11.82 -4.97 -17.01
N ALA A 212 -12.15 -4.28 -15.92
CA ALA A 212 -11.50 -3.06 -15.50
C ALA A 212 -11.34 -3.02 -13.98
N TYR A 213 -10.31 -2.35 -13.55
CA TYR A 213 -10.08 -2.03 -12.14
C TYR A 213 -9.87 -0.53 -12.00
N ILE A 214 -10.58 0.10 -11.05
CA ILE A 214 -10.38 1.51 -10.71
C ILE A 214 -10.12 1.68 -9.23
N SER A 215 -9.23 2.60 -8.91
CA SER A 215 -8.84 3.03 -7.58
C SER A 215 -8.85 4.55 -7.51
N ILE A 216 -9.45 5.13 -6.48
CA ILE A 216 -9.46 6.58 -6.26
C ILE A 216 -8.83 6.87 -4.89
N TYR A 217 -7.73 7.60 -4.91
CA TYR A 217 -7.07 8.11 -3.73
C TYR A 217 -7.46 9.57 -3.52
N ILE A 218 -8.55 9.80 -2.80
CA ILE A 218 -9.17 11.11 -2.59
C ILE A 218 -9.62 11.69 -3.93
N ASP A 219 -8.79 12.46 -4.63
CA ASP A 219 -9.04 13.13 -5.89
C ASP A 219 -8.34 12.48 -7.10
N ASP A 220 -7.32 11.67 -6.85
CA ASP A 220 -6.50 11.02 -7.87
C ASP A 220 -7.06 9.63 -8.21
N GLY A 221 -7.71 9.51 -9.37
CA GLY A 221 -8.26 8.27 -9.90
C GLY A 221 -7.31 7.62 -10.90
N THR A 222 -7.05 6.32 -10.71
CA THR A 222 -6.28 5.51 -11.67
C THR A 222 -6.93 4.18 -11.91
N ALA A 223 -6.78 3.67 -13.12
CA ALA A 223 -7.40 2.43 -13.53
C ALA A 223 -6.54 1.63 -14.51
N ALA A 224 -6.88 0.35 -14.61
CA ALA A 224 -6.43 -0.54 -15.67
C ALA A 224 -7.65 -1.17 -16.33
N SER A 225 -7.62 -1.38 -17.64
CA SER A 225 -8.71 -2.00 -18.40
C SER A 225 -8.14 -2.90 -19.50
N ILE A 226 -8.83 -4.01 -19.76
CA ILE A 226 -8.63 -4.78 -21.00
C ILE A 226 -8.96 -3.86 -22.18
N ASP A 227 -8.18 -3.95 -23.24
CA ASP A 227 -8.26 -3.06 -24.42
C ASP A 227 -8.61 -3.84 -25.69
N ASP A 228 -9.67 -4.66 -25.63
CA ASP A 228 -10.23 -5.35 -26.78
C ASP A 228 -11.10 -4.42 -27.66
N LEU A 229 -11.39 -4.87 -28.87
CA LEU A 229 -12.29 -4.18 -29.78
C LEU A 229 -13.75 -4.40 -29.36
N LEU A 230 -14.55 -3.34 -29.42
CA LEU A 230 -15.95 -3.40 -29.03
C LEU A 230 -16.84 -3.89 -30.15
N PHE A 231 -17.75 -4.79 -29.79
CA PHE A 231 -18.83 -5.28 -30.62
C PHE A 231 -20.16 -5.15 -29.84
N ASP A 232 -21.24 -4.85 -30.52
CA ASP A 232 -22.57 -4.89 -29.92
C ASP A 232 -23.07 -6.32 -29.69
N CYS A 233 -24.27 -6.46 -29.13
CA CYS A 233 -24.88 -7.77 -28.86
C CYS A 233 -25.14 -8.58 -30.14
N GLU A 234 -25.32 -7.92 -31.31
CA GLU A 234 -25.50 -8.54 -32.61
C GLU A 234 -24.18 -8.93 -33.28
N GLY A 235 -23.06 -8.50 -32.73
CA GLY A 235 -21.72 -8.79 -33.25
C GLY A 235 -21.21 -7.79 -34.28
N LYS A 236 -21.86 -6.66 -34.41
CA LYS A 236 -21.41 -5.57 -35.26
C LYS A 236 -20.38 -4.73 -34.55
N ALA A 237 -19.32 -4.35 -35.25
CA ALA A 237 -18.28 -3.47 -34.71
C ALA A 237 -18.86 -2.10 -34.29
N VAL A 238 -18.54 -1.68 -33.09
CA VAL A 238 -18.90 -0.36 -32.55
C VAL A 238 -17.96 0.68 -33.13
N MET A 239 -18.47 1.56 -33.98
CA MET A 239 -17.66 2.56 -34.68
C MET A 239 -17.93 3.97 -34.15
N ARG A 240 -16.88 4.78 -34.05
CA ARG A 240 -16.97 6.23 -33.79
C ARG A 240 -16.00 6.96 -34.71
N ASN A 241 -16.53 7.92 -35.48
CA ASN A 241 -15.75 8.69 -36.47
C ASN A 241 -14.95 7.81 -37.44
N GLY A 242 -15.52 6.68 -37.87
CA GLY A 242 -14.89 5.75 -38.80
C GLY A 242 -13.81 4.82 -38.18
N VAL A 243 -13.56 4.92 -36.85
CA VAL A 243 -12.62 4.06 -36.11
C VAL A 243 -13.39 3.13 -35.19
N GLN A 244 -13.00 1.86 -35.16
CA GLN A 244 -13.60 0.91 -34.22
C GLN A 244 -13.19 1.25 -32.78
N MET A 245 -14.19 1.33 -31.92
CA MET A 245 -13.99 1.65 -30.49
C MET A 245 -13.28 0.52 -29.76
N ARG A 246 -12.47 0.91 -28.77
CA ARG A 246 -11.79 0.02 -27.84
C ARG A 246 -12.38 0.15 -26.44
N ARG A 247 -12.39 -0.94 -25.69
CA ARG A 247 -12.99 -1.02 -24.35
C ARG A 247 -12.35 -0.03 -23.38
N ALA A 248 -11.03 0.03 -23.32
CA ALA A 248 -10.33 0.92 -22.40
C ALA A 248 -10.71 2.39 -22.63
N GLN A 249 -10.91 2.81 -23.89
CA GLN A 249 -11.35 4.17 -24.21
C GLN A 249 -12.79 4.43 -23.73
N LEU A 250 -13.70 3.48 -23.95
CA LEU A 250 -15.09 3.61 -23.50
C LEU A 250 -15.15 3.59 -21.96
N HIS A 251 -14.33 2.77 -21.29
CA HIS A 251 -14.25 2.77 -19.84
C HIS A 251 -13.77 4.12 -19.27
N PHE A 252 -12.75 4.71 -19.87
CA PHE A 252 -12.24 6.02 -19.48
C PHE A 252 -13.33 7.10 -19.60
N GLU A 253 -13.98 7.18 -20.75
CA GLU A 253 -15.07 8.14 -21.01
C GLU A 253 -16.27 7.93 -20.06
N THR A 254 -16.65 6.67 -19.83
CA THR A 254 -17.73 6.32 -18.89
C THR A 254 -17.37 6.73 -17.45
N ALA A 255 -16.11 6.56 -17.05
CA ALA A 255 -15.66 6.99 -15.73
C ALA A 255 -15.74 8.51 -15.57
N LEU A 256 -15.30 9.29 -16.57
CA LEU A 256 -15.39 10.75 -16.55
C LEU A 256 -16.85 11.23 -16.56
N GLU A 257 -17.71 10.63 -17.36
CA GLU A 257 -19.14 10.95 -17.39
C GLU A 257 -19.82 10.61 -16.05
N THR A 258 -19.51 9.45 -15.46
CA THR A 258 -20.02 9.08 -14.12
C THR A 258 -19.58 10.08 -13.07
N LEU A 259 -18.32 10.51 -13.11
CA LEU A 259 -17.78 11.54 -12.21
C LEU A 259 -18.58 12.84 -12.36
N ARG A 260 -18.82 13.28 -13.61
CA ARG A 260 -19.61 14.48 -13.93
C ARG A 260 -21.06 14.39 -13.44
N LEU A 261 -21.71 13.25 -13.64
CA LEU A 261 -23.08 13.00 -13.16
C LEU A 261 -23.21 13.04 -11.64
N LEU A 262 -22.13 12.68 -10.93
CA LEU A 262 -22.05 12.80 -9.48
C LEU A 262 -21.68 14.22 -8.99
N GLY A 263 -21.62 15.19 -9.89
CA GLY A 263 -21.32 16.59 -9.57
C GLY A 263 -19.83 16.89 -9.36
N HIS A 264 -18.94 16.01 -9.83
CA HIS A 264 -17.50 16.21 -9.80
C HIS A 264 -16.97 16.46 -11.21
N ALA A 265 -16.05 17.40 -11.35
CA ALA A 265 -15.33 17.62 -12.61
C ALA A 265 -13.94 17.00 -12.52
N SER A 266 -13.42 16.50 -13.61
CA SER A 266 -12.01 16.20 -13.78
C SER A 266 -11.24 17.41 -14.28
N SER A 267 -9.96 17.46 -13.97
CA SER A 267 -9.05 18.47 -14.51
C SER A 267 -8.56 17.99 -15.88
N GLU A 268 -9.11 18.53 -16.98
CA GLU A 268 -8.75 18.13 -18.35
C GLU A 268 -7.22 18.09 -18.60
N LEU A 269 -6.48 19.04 -18.02
CA LEU A 269 -5.01 19.09 -18.15
C LEU A 269 -4.28 17.94 -17.45
N LYS A 270 -4.96 17.21 -16.57
CA LYS A 270 -4.41 16.09 -15.80
C LYS A 270 -5.06 14.76 -16.17
N GLU A 271 -5.98 14.77 -17.10
CA GLU A 271 -6.52 13.54 -17.65
C GLU A 271 -5.43 12.77 -18.37
N GLN A 272 -5.36 11.49 -18.10
CA GLN A 272 -4.43 10.57 -18.72
C GLN A 272 -5.26 9.51 -19.46
N PRO A 273 -5.52 9.71 -20.77
CA PRO A 273 -6.29 8.76 -21.56
C PRO A 273 -5.60 7.39 -21.63
N PRO A 274 -6.30 6.32 -22.05
CA PRO A 274 -5.78 4.97 -22.07
C PRO A 274 -4.45 4.86 -22.83
N GLY A 275 -3.42 4.41 -22.11
CA GLY A 275 -2.06 4.30 -22.62
C GLY A 275 -1.31 3.12 -22.00
N ALA A 276 -0.03 2.98 -22.39
CA ALA A 276 0.87 2.00 -21.77
C ALA A 276 1.44 2.50 -20.43
N VAL A 277 1.35 3.80 -20.15
CA VAL A 277 1.93 4.44 -18.98
C VAL A 277 0.90 5.34 -18.32
N VAL A 278 0.86 5.32 -16.99
CA VAL A 278 0.08 6.27 -16.18
C VAL A 278 0.90 6.72 -14.99
N GLU A 279 0.75 7.98 -14.61
CA GLU A 279 1.31 8.53 -13.38
C GLU A 279 0.22 8.71 -12.32
N SER A 280 0.42 8.15 -11.13
CA SER A 280 -0.47 8.34 -9.99
C SER A 280 0.32 8.49 -8.70
N LEU A 281 -0.07 9.48 -7.88
CA LEU A 281 0.53 9.73 -6.56
C LEU A 281 2.07 9.88 -6.59
N GLY A 282 2.66 10.04 -7.77
CA GLY A 282 4.11 10.11 -7.99
C GLY A 282 4.78 8.75 -8.22
N LEU A 283 3.98 7.76 -8.59
CA LEU A 283 4.42 6.51 -9.20
C LEU A 283 4.13 6.58 -10.70
N GLU A 284 5.05 6.07 -11.49
CA GLU A 284 4.85 5.70 -12.88
C GLU A 284 4.53 4.21 -12.93
N ILE A 285 3.44 3.85 -13.59
CA ILE A 285 3.06 2.48 -13.91
C ILE A 285 3.25 2.31 -15.40
N ASN A 286 4.16 1.43 -15.81
CA ASN A 286 4.54 1.22 -17.20
C ASN A 286 4.27 -0.24 -17.61
N LEU A 287 3.22 -0.44 -18.39
CA LEU A 287 2.79 -1.76 -18.86
C LEU A 287 3.74 -2.36 -19.89
N ALA A 288 4.38 -1.51 -20.73
CA ALA A 288 5.29 -1.98 -21.76
C ALA A 288 6.57 -2.59 -21.15
N GLU A 289 7.03 -2.02 -20.04
CA GLU A 289 8.15 -2.56 -19.27
C GLU A 289 7.74 -3.61 -18.24
N GLY A 290 6.43 -3.76 -17.96
CA GLY A 290 5.92 -4.61 -16.87
C GLY A 290 6.36 -4.13 -15.49
N ARG A 291 6.60 -2.82 -15.32
CA ARG A 291 7.24 -2.25 -14.13
C ARG A 291 6.50 -1.01 -13.61
N MET A 292 6.69 -0.76 -12.31
CA MET A 292 6.31 0.51 -11.68
C MET A 292 7.50 1.10 -10.92
N ARG A 293 7.59 2.44 -10.89
CA ARG A 293 8.68 3.15 -10.24
C ARG A 293 8.24 4.50 -9.68
N ILE A 294 8.97 4.99 -8.70
CA ILE A 294 8.81 6.38 -8.25
C ILE A 294 9.42 7.30 -9.31
N LEU A 295 8.72 8.39 -9.62
CA LEU A 295 9.18 9.39 -10.58
C LEU A 295 10.62 9.85 -10.27
N LYS A 296 11.46 9.97 -11.30
CA LYS A 296 12.90 10.29 -11.20
C LYS A 296 13.17 11.48 -10.28
N LEU A 297 12.51 12.60 -10.49
CA LEU A 297 12.68 13.81 -9.67
C LEU A 297 12.41 13.56 -8.18
N ARG A 298 11.40 12.76 -7.87
CA ARG A 298 11.10 12.42 -6.46
C ARG A 298 12.15 11.49 -5.87
N ARG A 299 12.64 10.51 -6.63
CA ARG A 299 13.67 9.59 -6.17
C ARG A 299 14.97 10.34 -5.83
N GLU A 300 15.41 11.21 -6.72
CA GLU A 300 16.60 12.04 -6.54
C GLU A 300 16.47 12.98 -5.34
N ALA A 301 15.31 13.65 -5.19
CA ALA A 301 15.05 14.52 -4.05
C ALA A 301 14.98 13.74 -2.71
N TYR A 302 14.46 12.52 -2.71
CA TYR A 302 14.45 11.69 -1.49
C TYR A 302 15.85 11.23 -1.13
N ALA A 303 16.64 10.77 -2.11
CA ALA A 303 18.02 10.35 -1.89
C ALA A 303 18.90 11.49 -1.36
N ALA A 304 18.81 12.68 -1.96
CA ALA A 304 19.55 13.86 -1.51
C ALA A 304 19.20 14.27 -0.07
N LYS A 305 17.92 14.19 0.31
CA LYS A 305 17.52 14.46 1.71
C LYS A 305 18.05 13.43 2.69
N VAL A 306 18.09 12.16 2.28
CA VAL A 306 18.68 11.09 3.10
C VAL A 306 20.16 11.34 3.32
N ASP A 307 20.93 11.68 2.28
CA ASP A 307 22.36 11.97 2.42
C ASP A 307 22.62 13.10 3.40
N LYS A 308 21.90 14.22 3.25
CA LYS A 308 22.00 15.36 4.19
C LYS A 308 21.77 14.96 5.64
N ILE A 309 20.78 14.09 5.90
CA ILE A 309 20.45 13.60 7.25
C ILE A 309 21.55 12.68 7.78
N VAL A 310 22.09 11.81 6.94
CA VAL A 310 23.16 10.87 7.34
C VAL A 310 24.46 11.60 7.63
N GLU A 311 24.82 12.58 6.81
CA GLU A 311 25.99 13.45 6.99
C GLU A 311 25.90 14.24 8.30
N SER A 312 24.78 14.89 8.55
CA SER A 312 24.54 15.64 9.78
C SER A 312 24.61 14.75 11.04
N GLY A 313 24.11 13.53 10.96
CA GLY A 313 24.06 12.58 12.07
C GLY A 313 23.14 12.96 13.24
N CYS A 314 22.74 14.25 13.32
CA CYS A 314 21.80 14.77 14.30
C CYS A 314 20.84 15.73 13.58
N VAL A 315 19.54 15.45 13.61
CA VAL A 315 18.54 16.08 12.77
C VAL A 315 17.29 16.46 13.57
N GLU A 316 16.58 17.47 13.13
CA GLU A 316 15.26 17.81 13.66
C GLU A 316 14.31 16.61 13.52
N ARG A 317 13.57 16.31 14.61
CA ARG A 317 12.61 15.17 14.62
C ARG A 317 11.58 15.28 13.50
N SER A 318 11.06 16.48 13.25
CA SER A 318 10.09 16.75 12.18
C SER A 318 10.66 16.46 10.79
N GLU A 319 11.90 16.84 10.53
CA GLU A 319 12.61 16.58 9.28
C GLU A 319 12.82 15.07 9.07
N LEU A 320 13.28 14.37 10.10
CA LEU A 320 13.47 12.91 10.04
C LEU A 320 12.14 12.19 9.78
N VAL A 321 11.07 12.56 10.49
CA VAL A 321 9.73 12.00 10.29
C VAL A 321 9.26 12.23 8.84
N SER A 322 9.49 13.43 8.29
CA SER A 322 9.14 13.76 6.91
C SER A 322 9.87 12.85 5.91
N VAL A 323 11.17 12.62 6.10
CA VAL A 323 11.95 11.74 5.21
C VAL A 323 11.53 10.28 5.38
N LEU A 324 11.39 9.79 6.62
CA LEU A 324 10.95 8.42 6.88
C LEU A 324 9.56 8.13 6.29
N SER A 325 8.64 9.10 6.32
CA SER A 325 7.32 8.97 5.71
C SER A 325 7.41 8.84 4.18
N LYS A 326 8.31 9.59 3.53
CA LYS A 326 8.57 9.49 2.10
C LYS A 326 9.19 8.16 1.72
N LEU A 327 10.14 7.66 2.53
CA LEU A 327 10.74 6.35 2.32
C LEU A 327 9.74 5.21 2.61
N LEU A 328 8.83 5.40 3.55
CA LEU A 328 7.74 4.44 3.79
C LEU A 328 6.77 4.39 2.61
N PHE A 329 6.50 5.53 1.96
CA PHE A 329 5.76 5.56 0.69
C PHE A 329 6.56 4.84 -0.41
N ALA A 330 7.85 5.10 -0.54
CA ALA A 330 8.74 4.40 -1.47
C ALA A 330 8.73 2.87 -1.24
N ALA A 331 8.61 2.44 0.02
CA ALA A 331 8.49 1.03 0.37
C ALA A 331 7.20 0.37 -0.12
N SER A 332 6.20 1.11 -0.63
CA SER A 332 5.06 0.51 -1.34
C SER A 332 5.48 -0.12 -2.67
N CYS A 333 6.52 0.42 -3.32
CA CYS A 333 7.13 -0.13 -4.52
C CYS A 333 8.35 -1.02 -4.21
N TYR A 334 8.94 -0.91 -3.03
CA TYR A 334 10.12 -1.66 -2.63
C TYR A 334 9.99 -2.17 -1.19
N PRO A 335 9.11 -3.18 -0.93
CA PRO A 335 8.81 -3.66 0.42
C PRO A 335 10.03 -4.15 1.19
N ALA A 336 11.02 -4.73 0.51
CA ALA A 336 12.28 -5.21 1.10
C ALA A 336 13.08 -4.12 1.84
N GLY A 337 12.89 -2.85 1.49
CA GLY A 337 13.52 -1.72 2.18
C GLY A 337 12.82 -1.29 3.47
N ARG A 338 11.59 -1.74 3.71
CA ARG A 338 10.83 -1.32 4.88
C ARG A 338 11.52 -1.66 6.22
N PRO A 339 12.14 -2.83 6.42
CA PRO A 339 12.86 -3.14 7.64
C PRO A 339 14.03 -2.17 7.94
N TRP A 340 14.64 -1.56 6.92
CA TRP A 340 15.78 -0.66 7.10
C TRP A 340 15.41 0.64 7.81
N LEU A 341 14.12 1.03 7.78
CA LEU A 341 13.61 2.24 8.44
C LEU A 341 13.42 2.07 9.95
N ASN A 342 13.37 0.83 10.45
CA ASN A 342 12.96 0.55 11.84
C ASN A 342 13.89 1.17 12.88
N ALA A 343 15.21 1.19 12.64
CA ALA A 343 16.16 1.80 13.57
C ALA A 343 15.95 3.32 13.69
N ALA A 344 15.70 4.00 12.58
CA ALA A 344 15.41 5.43 12.56
C ALA A 344 14.06 5.75 13.22
N TRP A 345 13.01 4.96 12.95
CA TRP A 345 11.72 5.10 13.63
C TRP A 345 11.80 4.85 15.14
N ARG A 346 12.64 3.93 15.59
CA ARG A 346 12.88 3.74 17.04
C ARG A 346 13.52 4.97 17.66
N ALA A 347 14.50 5.59 16.99
CA ALA A 347 15.13 6.82 17.45
C ALA A 347 14.13 7.99 17.56
N VAL A 348 13.27 8.16 16.56
CA VAL A 348 12.17 9.15 16.59
C VAL A 348 11.26 8.92 17.80
N ARG A 349 10.83 7.67 18.05
CA ARG A 349 9.92 7.35 19.17
C ARG A 349 10.59 7.55 20.55
N ALA A 350 11.86 7.19 20.66
CA ALA A 350 12.61 7.40 21.90
C ALA A 350 12.70 8.90 22.22
N GLN A 351 13.06 9.72 21.24
CA GLN A 351 13.17 11.16 21.42
C GLN A 351 11.82 11.83 21.69
N PHE A 352 10.74 11.34 21.09
CA PHE A 352 9.39 11.81 21.38
C PHE A 352 9.01 11.62 22.86
N ARG A 353 9.37 10.47 23.45
CA ARG A 353 9.12 10.19 24.89
C ARG A 353 9.93 11.10 25.81
N LEU A 354 11.10 11.55 25.36
CA LEU A 354 11.99 12.43 26.11
C LEU A 354 11.63 13.93 25.93
N GLY A 355 10.63 14.25 25.10
CA GLY A 355 10.22 15.63 24.80
C GLY A 355 11.23 16.43 23.98
N GLY A 356 12.21 15.79 23.37
CA GLY A 356 13.25 16.46 22.60
C GLY A 356 12.90 16.61 21.11
N ASP A 357 13.44 17.67 20.48
CA ASP A 357 13.19 17.98 19.07
C ASP A 357 14.28 17.47 18.13
N ARG A 358 15.45 17.11 18.64
CA ARG A 358 16.57 16.63 17.84
C ARG A 358 16.84 15.13 18.07
N VAL A 359 17.07 14.40 16.97
CA VAL A 359 17.32 12.97 16.97
C VAL A 359 18.75 12.68 16.55
N LEU A 360 19.52 12.01 17.43
CA LEU A 360 20.84 11.48 17.11
C LEU A 360 20.68 10.12 16.43
N LEU A 361 21.27 9.95 15.26
CA LEU A 361 21.18 8.72 14.48
C LEU A 361 22.25 7.71 14.93
N SER A 362 21.82 6.51 15.33
CA SER A 362 22.72 5.38 15.57
C SER A 362 23.37 4.89 14.26
N LYS A 363 24.49 4.16 14.36
CA LYS A 363 25.14 3.52 13.21
C LYS A 363 24.14 2.68 12.39
N LYS A 364 23.30 1.89 13.05
CA LYS A 364 22.27 1.07 12.41
C LYS A 364 21.22 1.90 11.66
N ALA A 365 20.78 3.04 12.21
CA ALA A 365 19.87 3.95 11.55
C ALA A 365 20.51 4.58 10.30
N LYS A 366 21.75 5.05 10.41
CA LYS A 366 22.51 5.58 9.27
C LYS A 366 22.69 4.53 8.18
N SER A 367 23.11 3.30 8.50
CA SER A 367 23.26 2.21 7.55
C SER A 367 21.96 1.91 6.80
N GLY A 368 20.81 1.84 7.50
CA GLY A 368 19.51 1.65 6.86
C GLY A 368 19.14 2.77 5.90
N LEU A 369 19.42 4.02 6.28
CA LEU A 369 19.16 5.19 5.43
C LEU A 369 20.11 5.22 4.21
N CYS A 370 21.40 4.89 4.36
CA CYS A 370 22.34 4.77 3.24
C CYS A 370 21.89 3.71 2.23
N ARG A 371 21.44 2.54 2.71
CA ARG A 371 20.87 1.51 1.83
C ARG A 371 19.69 2.05 1.02
N TRP A 372 18.80 2.82 1.66
CA TRP A 372 17.70 3.48 0.97
C TRP A 372 18.18 4.45 -0.11
N ALA A 373 19.16 5.30 0.19
CA ALA A 373 19.69 6.24 -0.80
C ALA A 373 20.29 5.52 -2.00
N ALA A 374 21.05 4.44 -1.76
CA ALA A 374 21.61 3.60 -2.81
C ALA A 374 20.51 2.93 -3.65
N THR A 375 19.49 2.34 -3.00
CA THR A 375 18.35 1.70 -3.67
C THR A 375 17.54 2.69 -4.53
N LEU A 376 17.29 3.90 -4.04
CA LEU A 376 16.60 4.95 -4.80
C LEU A 376 17.36 5.34 -6.07
N ARG A 377 18.69 5.33 -6.04
CA ARG A 377 19.55 5.65 -7.23
C ARG A 377 19.77 4.46 -8.15
N GLY A 378 19.82 3.25 -7.59
CA GLY A 378 20.05 2.00 -8.30
C GLY A 378 18.76 1.25 -8.64
N GLU A 379 18.46 0.18 -7.93
CA GLU A 379 17.38 -0.79 -8.23
C GLU A 379 16.01 -0.14 -8.49
N MET A 380 15.65 0.92 -7.73
CA MET A 380 14.39 1.63 -7.96
C MET A 380 14.39 2.52 -9.21
N ALA A 381 15.53 2.75 -9.83
CA ALA A 381 15.58 3.45 -11.11
C ALA A 381 15.02 2.57 -12.23
N ASP A 382 15.29 1.26 -12.17
CA ASP A 382 14.78 0.28 -13.12
C ASP A 382 13.32 -0.08 -12.86
N GLY A 383 12.81 0.26 -11.68
CA GLY A 383 11.46 -0.06 -11.23
C GLY A 383 11.32 -1.50 -10.69
N VAL A 384 10.17 -1.76 -10.11
CA VAL A 384 9.78 -3.09 -9.58
C VAL A 384 8.68 -3.69 -10.46
N PRO A 385 8.57 -5.04 -10.52
CA PRO A 385 7.50 -5.68 -11.29
C PRO A 385 6.11 -5.20 -10.87
N LEU A 386 5.17 -5.11 -11.79
CA LEU A 386 3.79 -4.67 -11.53
C LEU A 386 3.09 -5.54 -10.48
N ALA A 387 3.35 -6.84 -10.48
CA ALA A 387 2.78 -7.79 -9.53
C ALA A 387 3.38 -7.73 -8.11
N HIS A 388 4.25 -6.78 -7.84
CA HIS A 388 5.03 -6.68 -6.60
C HIS A 388 4.21 -6.27 -5.37
N GLY A 389 3.05 -6.34 -5.24
CA GLY A 389 2.35 -5.88 -4.03
C GLY A 389 1.25 -6.78 -3.55
N ALA A 390 1.21 -7.98 -4.06
CA ALA A 390 0.35 -9.04 -3.60
C ALA A 390 -1.13 -8.64 -3.44
N PHE A 391 -1.79 -8.63 -4.52
CA PHE A 391 -3.15 -9.11 -4.51
C PHE A 391 -3.09 -10.63 -4.51
N PRO A 392 -4.02 -11.29 -3.79
CA PRO A 392 -4.27 -12.68 -4.08
C PRO A 392 -4.63 -12.79 -5.57
N ALA A 393 -3.64 -13.05 -6.36
CA ALA A 393 -3.79 -13.29 -7.77
C ALA A 393 -4.22 -14.74 -7.93
N PHE A 394 -5.47 -15.03 -7.55
CA PHE A 394 -6.06 -16.32 -7.88
C PHE A 394 -5.87 -16.57 -9.38
N GLY A 395 -5.24 -17.67 -9.70
CA GLY A 395 -5.00 -18.08 -11.09
C GLY A 395 -3.72 -17.54 -11.75
N LEU A 396 -2.83 -16.82 -11.06
CA LEU A 396 -1.51 -16.57 -11.62
C LEU A 396 -0.64 -17.83 -11.52
N PRO A 397 0.09 -18.21 -12.59
CA PRO A 397 1.07 -19.31 -12.52
C PRO A 397 2.06 -19.08 -11.37
N GLY A 398 2.41 -20.16 -10.68
CA GLY A 398 3.34 -20.09 -9.54
C GLY A 398 2.74 -19.51 -8.26
N THR A 399 1.41 -19.46 -8.12
CA THR A 399 0.74 -19.12 -6.87
C THR A 399 0.51 -20.35 -6.01
N GLY A 400 0.85 -20.27 -4.71
CA GLY A 400 0.62 -21.37 -3.78
C GLY A 400 0.62 -20.92 -2.33
N ALA A 401 0.39 -21.86 -1.43
CA ALA A 401 0.29 -21.62 0.01
C ALA A 401 1.38 -22.37 0.76
N VAL A 402 2.03 -21.73 1.71
CA VAL A 402 2.97 -22.36 2.65
C VAL A 402 2.41 -22.20 4.06
N TYR A 403 2.24 -23.32 4.73
CA TYR A 403 1.78 -23.41 6.11
C TYR A 403 2.95 -23.73 7.01
N ALA A 404 3.09 -23.03 8.12
CA ALA A 404 4.18 -23.22 9.04
C ALA A 404 3.75 -23.14 10.50
N ASP A 405 4.43 -23.89 11.36
CA ASP A 405 4.23 -23.91 12.79
C ASP A 405 5.52 -24.20 13.54
N ALA A 406 5.61 -23.77 14.80
CA ALA A 406 6.71 -24.04 15.69
C ALA A 406 6.23 -24.44 17.08
N SER A 407 6.69 -25.58 17.57
CA SER A 407 6.52 -25.91 18.97
C SER A 407 7.55 -25.19 19.86
N GLY A 408 7.21 -24.98 21.13
CA GLY A 408 8.13 -24.36 22.09
C GLY A 408 9.37 -25.21 22.40
N LEU A 409 9.23 -26.53 22.39
CA LEU A 409 10.22 -27.47 22.91
C LEU A 409 10.74 -28.48 21.90
N GLN A 410 9.96 -28.86 20.87
CA GLN A 410 10.33 -29.97 19.99
C GLN A 410 10.99 -29.49 18.71
N GLY A 411 10.27 -28.72 17.88
CA GLY A 411 10.81 -28.35 16.58
C GLY A 411 9.88 -27.43 15.79
N TRP A 412 10.01 -27.51 14.51
CA TRP A 412 9.25 -26.72 13.55
C TRP A 412 8.91 -27.56 12.32
N ALA A 413 7.84 -27.20 11.64
CA ALA A 413 7.47 -27.78 10.37
C ALA A 413 6.80 -26.76 9.46
N ALA A 414 6.93 -26.99 8.15
CA ALA A 414 6.17 -26.28 7.14
C ALA A 414 5.85 -27.21 5.95
N TRP A 415 4.76 -26.93 5.25
CA TRP A 415 4.33 -27.72 4.12
C TRP A 415 3.66 -26.88 3.04
N THR A 416 3.64 -27.41 1.82
CA THR A 416 2.86 -26.93 0.67
C THR A 416 2.44 -28.11 -0.20
N VAL A 417 1.44 -27.92 -1.04
CA VAL A 417 1.05 -28.91 -2.04
C VAL A 417 1.43 -28.43 -3.43
N SER A 418 2.03 -29.29 -4.23
CA SER A 418 2.37 -29.06 -5.63
C SER A 418 1.96 -30.26 -6.46
N GLY A 419 0.89 -30.15 -7.25
CA GLY A 419 0.30 -31.28 -7.96
C GLY A 419 -0.19 -32.35 -7.00
N ASP A 420 0.31 -33.57 -7.16
CA ASP A 420 0.02 -34.75 -6.32
C ASP A 420 1.05 -34.95 -5.18
N GLU A 421 1.93 -33.97 -4.95
CA GLU A 421 2.95 -34.03 -3.91
C GLU A 421 2.64 -33.07 -2.74
N LEU A 422 2.78 -33.59 -1.52
CA LEU A 422 2.94 -32.80 -0.32
C LEU A 422 4.44 -32.57 -0.08
N LEU A 423 4.90 -31.36 -0.28
CA LEU A 423 6.26 -30.96 0.07
C LEU A 423 6.29 -30.59 1.54
N LEU A 424 7.08 -31.31 2.32
CA LEU A 424 7.20 -31.14 3.77
C LEU A 424 8.64 -30.79 4.14
N THR A 425 8.81 -29.78 4.97
CA THR A 425 10.08 -29.48 5.63
C THR A 425 9.86 -29.40 7.14
N SER A 426 10.78 -29.98 7.90
CA SER A 426 10.71 -30.02 9.36
C SER A 426 12.09 -30.15 9.98
N GLY A 427 12.18 -29.87 11.26
CA GLY A 427 13.41 -30.07 12.02
C GLY A 427 13.21 -29.83 13.52
N GLU A 428 14.14 -30.33 14.30
CA GLU A 428 14.19 -30.17 15.75
C GLU A 428 14.94 -28.88 16.12
N TRP A 429 14.62 -28.34 17.29
CA TRP A 429 15.43 -27.27 17.89
C TRP A 429 16.74 -27.84 18.40
N THR A 430 17.85 -27.14 18.17
CA THR A 430 19.14 -27.52 18.71
C THR A 430 19.18 -27.34 20.22
N ALA A 431 20.10 -28.03 20.91
CA ALA A 431 20.28 -27.84 22.35
C ALA A 431 20.59 -26.36 22.72
N GLU A 432 21.32 -25.64 21.87
CA GLU A 432 21.60 -24.21 22.04
C GLU A 432 20.32 -23.34 21.90
N GLU A 433 19.48 -23.65 20.93
CA GLU A 433 18.21 -22.95 20.72
C GLU A 433 17.23 -23.19 21.86
N LEU A 434 17.25 -24.39 22.44
CA LEU A 434 16.41 -24.73 23.60
C LEU A 434 16.95 -24.10 24.90
N ALA A 435 18.27 -23.97 25.07
CA ALA A 435 18.89 -23.33 26.22
C ALA A 435 18.78 -21.79 26.21
N ASP A 436 18.47 -21.20 25.07
CA ASP A 436 18.32 -19.73 24.93
C ASP A 436 16.90 -19.28 25.34
N GLU A 437 16.72 -18.97 26.62
CA GLU A 437 15.46 -18.46 27.17
C GLU A 437 14.97 -17.18 26.47
N SER A 438 15.84 -16.42 25.79
CA SER A 438 15.49 -15.25 25.02
C SER A 438 14.88 -15.59 23.64
N PHE A 439 14.97 -16.85 23.20
CA PHE A 439 14.40 -17.33 21.95
C PHE A 439 12.92 -17.69 22.13
N ILE A 440 12.08 -16.65 22.14
CA ILE A 440 10.65 -16.76 22.42
C ILE A 440 9.87 -17.43 21.29
N ILE A 441 8.69 -17.97 21.63
CA ILE A 441 7.84 -18.69 20.66
C ILE A 441 7.55 -17.87 19.40
N ALA A 442 7.32 -16.58 19.48
CA ALA A 442 7.07 -15.73 18.31
C ALA A 442 8.29 -15.65 17.35
N GLU A 443 9.51 -15.79 17.86
CA GLU A 443 10.73 -15.88 17.05
C GLU A 443 10.88 -17.26 16.42
N LYS A 444 10.54 -18.32 17.15
CA LYS A 444 10.48 -19.70 16.66
C LYS A 444 9.49 -19.84 15.50
N GLU A 445 8.30 -19.29 15.65
CA GLU A 445 7.27 -19.26 14.61
C GLU A 445 7.71 -18.49 13.35
N LEU A 446 8.32 -17.31 13.55
CA LEU A 446 8.84 -16.54 12.41
C LEU A 446 9.98 -17.29 11.70
N LEU A 447 10.84 -18.00 12.46
CA LEU A 447 11.90 -18.83 11.89
C LEU A 447 11.31 -20.00 11.11
N ALA A 448 10.33 -20.72 11.67
CA ALA A 448 9.64 -21.83 10.99
C ALA A 448 9.02 -21.37 9.67
N SER A 449 8.28 -20.27 9.68
CA SER A 449 7.71 -19.67 8.47
C SER A 449 8.77 -19.25 7.45
N THR A 450 9.94 -18.76 7.92
CA THR A 450 11.04 -18.38 7.02
C THR A 450 11.70 -19.60 6.40
N LEU A 451 11.99 -20.63 7.20
CA LEU A 451 12.55 -21.89 6.72
C LEU A 451 11.60 -22.59 5.72
N GLY A 452 10.31 -22.60 6.03
CA GLY A 452 9.27 -23.12 5.14
C GLY A 452 9.27 -22.41 3.79
N LEU A 453 9.24 -21.08 3.80
CA LEU A 453 9.23 -20.29 2.56
C LEU A 453 10.46 -20.56 1.70
N VAL A 454 11.67 -20.46 2.29
CA VAL A 454 12.92 -20.58 1.52
C VAL A 454 13.18 -22.01 1.01
N ALA A 455 12.65 -23.02 1.72
CA ALA A 455 12.78 -24.41 1.28
C ALA A 455 11.73 -24.78 0.22
N LEU A 456 10.47 -24.43 0.45
CA LEU A 456 9.34 -24.98 -0.31
C LEU A 456 8.98 -24.15 -1.54
N ALA A 457 9.15 -22.83 -1.51
CA ALA A 457 8.74 -21.99 -2.63
C ALA A 457 9.52 -22.30 -3.93
N PRO A 458 10.85 -22.48 -3.93
CA PRO A 458 11.58 -22.87 -5.14
C PRO A 458 11.18 -24.26 -5.66
N GLU A 459 11.03 -25.22 -4.75
CA GLU A 459 10.71 -26.61 -5.07
C GLU A 459 9.31 -26.79 -5.65
N ALA A 460 8.38 -25.93 -5.24
CA ALA A 460 7.02 -25.91 -5.77
C ALA A 460 6.85 -24.91 -6.95
N GLY A 461 7.92 -24.25 -7.38
CA GLY A 461 7.87 -23.25 -8.47
C GLY A 461 7.04 -22.02 -8.12
N LEU A 462 6.99 -21.61 -6.83
CA LEU A 462 6.14 -20.52 -6.39
C LEU A 462 6.83 -19.18 -6.57
N SER A 463 6.19 -18.28 -7.29
CA SER A 463 6.54 -16.86 -7.39
C SER A 463 5.64 -15.99 -6.53
N PHE A 464 4.47 -16.50 -6.10
CA PHE A 464 3.55 -15.86 -5.19
C PHE A 464 3.12 -16.84 -4.09
N VAL A 465 3.33 -16.48 -2.83
CA VAL A 465 3.11 -17.35 -1.68
C VAL A 465 2.13 -16.74 -0.69
N TYR A 466 1.09 -17.51 -0.36
CA TYR A 466 0.32 -17.28 0.86
C TYR A 466 1.03 -17.94 2.03
N SER A 467 1.60 -17.18 2.93
CA SER A 467 2.23 -17.70 4.14
C SER A 467 1.25 -17.70 5.29
N TYR A 468 0.90 -18.88 5.77
CA TYR A 468 -0.02 -19.08 6.88
C TYR A 468 0.74 -19.36 8.18
N THR A 469 0.36 -18.65 9.25
CA THR A 469 0.81 -18.88 10.62
C THR A 469 -0.34 -18.62 11.60
N ASP A 470 -0.40 -19.34 12.70
CA ASP A 470 -1.38 -19.10 13.76
C ASP A 470 -0.91 -18.08 14.81
N ASN A 471 0.38 -17.73 14.79
CA ASN A 471 1.01 -16.80 15.73
C ASN A 471 0.82 -15.33 15.32
N THR A 472 0.05 -14.57 16.09
CA THR A 472 -0.25 -13.15 15.83
C THR A 472 0.99 -12.24 15.81
N ASN A 473 2.04 -12.56 16.58
CA ASN A 473 3.27 -11.76 16.59
C ASN A 473 4.13 -12.02 15.36
N ALA A 474 4.23 -13.29 14.94
CA ALA A 474 4.93 -13.68 13.72
C ALA A 474 4.22 -13.09 12.48
N GLU A 475 2.88 -13.25 12.37
CA GLU A 475 2.07 -12.60 11.34
C GLU A 475 2.31 -11.09 11.30
N GLY A 476 2.19 -10.43 12.44
CA GLY A 476 2.38 -8.99 12.53
C GLY A 476 3.81 -8.53 12.17
N ALA A 477 4.84 -9.35 12.43
CA ALA A 477 6.22 -9.06 12.04
C ALA A 477 6.42 -9.17 10.53
N MET A 478 5.90 -10.22 9.92
CA MET A 478 5.97 -10.46 8.47
C MET A 478 5.16 -9.43 7.68
N ARG A 479 3.88 -9.23 8.01
CA ARG A 479 2.99 -8.26 7.31
C ARG A 479 3.50 -6.82 7.37
N ARG A 480 3.94 -6.38 8.53
CA ARG A 480 4.36 -4.98 8.74
C ARG A 480 5.82 -4.75 8.45
N LEU A 481 6.62 -5.80 8.35
CA LEU A 481 8.08 -5.75 8.24
C LEU A 481 8.72 -4.87 9.34
N ALA A 482 8.08 -4.83 10.51
CA ALA A 482 8.43 -3.98 11.65
C ALA A 482 8.35 -4.76 12.98
N PRO A 483 9.17 -5.79 13.16
CA PRO A 483 9.15 -6.65 14.34
C PRO A 483 9.66 -5.95 15.60
N LYS A 484 9.32 -6.53 16.75
CA LYS A 484 9.62 -5.95 18.07
C LYS A 484 11.05 -6.25 18.53
N THR A 485 11.57 -7.45 18.29
CA THR A 485 12.88 -7.88 18.77
C THR A 485 13.98 -7.69 17.71
N ALA A 486 15.24 -7.68 18.15
CA ALA A 486 16.39 -7.56 17.24
C ALA A 486 16.53 -8.81 16.36
N ARG A 487 16.26 -10.01 16.92
CA ARG A 487 16.32 -11.29 16.18
C ARG A 487 15.24 -11.37 15.12
N MET A 488 13.98 -11.06 15.45
CA MET A 488 12.92 -10.98 14.44
C MET A 488 13.23 -9.94 13.36
N GLN A 489 13.90 -8.84 13.72
CA GLN A 489 14.33 -7.83 12.74
C GLN A 489 15.35 -8.39 11.75
N ALA A 490 16.31 -9.18 12.20
CA ALA A 490 17.28 -9.83 11.34
C ALA A 490 16.61 -10.85 10.41
N MET A 491 15.73 -11.70 10.97
CA MET A 491 14.96 -12.69 10.20
C MET A 491 14.10 -12.03 9.10
N VAL A 492 13.33 -11.00 9.43
CA VAL A 492 12.48 -10.28 8.45
C VAL A 492 13.33 -9.61 7.37
N THR A 493 14.49 -9.08 7.74
CA THR A 493 15.40 -8.46 6.77
C THR A 493 15.98 -9.50 5.81
N ALA A 494 16.46 -10.63 6.35
CA ALA A 494 16.99 -11.73 5.53
C ALA A 494 15.90 -12.34 4.61
N ARG A 495 14.71 -12.63 5.17
CA ARG A 495 13.55 -13.11 4.42
C ARG A 495 13.20 -12.17 3.26
N SER A 496 13.10 -10.86 3.53
CA SER A 496 12.76 -9.87 2.50
C SER A 496 13.84 -9.74 1.43
N ALA A 497 15.12 -9.88 1.78
CA ALA A 497 16.22 -9.88 0.81
C ALA A 497 16.13 -11.11 -0.11
N TRP A 498 15.96 -12.29 0.47
CA TRP A 498 15.82 -13.54 -0.28
C TRP A 498 14.61 -13.50 -1.24
N MET A 499 13.44 -13.08 -0.75
CA MET A 499 12.25 -12.94 -1.58
C MET A 499 12.50 -12.06 -2.80
N ARG A 500 13.18 -10.94 -2.61
CA ARG A 500 13.57 -10.03 -3.71
C ARG A 500 14.50 -10.72 -4.71
N GLU A 501 15.54 -11.42 -4.24
CA GLU A 501 16.53 -12.11 -5.07
C GLU A 501 15.90 -13.24 -5.88
N GLN A 502 14.93 -13.95 -5.30
CA GLN A 502 14.22 -15.04 -5.97
C GLN A 502 12.99 -14.58 -6.76
N GLY A 503 12.62 -13.31 -6.72
CA GLY A 503 11.39 -12.82 -7.35
C GLY A 503 10.11 -13.39 -6.73
N VAL A 504 10.17 -13.79 -5.44
CA VAL A 504 9.03 -14.34 -4.70
C VAL A 504 8.28 -13.23 -3.99
N PHE A 505 6.97 -13.24 -4.10
CA PHE A 505 6.05 -12.32 -3.42
C PHE A 505 5.25 -13.05 -2.37
N GLU A 506 4.89 -12.35 -1.29
CA GLU A 506 4.24 -12.96 -0.15
C GLU A 506 3.01 -12.18 0.32
N CYS A 507 1.93 -12.90 0.55
CA CYS A 507 0.79 -12.46 1.34
C CYS A 507 0.76 -13.26 2.64
N VAL A 508 0.83 -12.58 3.78
CA VAL A 508 0.80 -13.24 5.08
C VAL A 508 -0.62 -13.23 5.64
N GLU A 509 -1.12 -14.41 5.94
CA GLU A 509 -2.47 -14.63 6.46
C GLU A 509 -2.43 -15.38 7.79
N ARG A 510 -3.37 -15.04 8.66
CA ARG A 510 -3.54 -15.78 9.91
C ARG A 510 -4.48 -16.96 9.71
N ILE A 511 -4.09 -18.10 10.26
CA ILE A 511 -4.91 -19.30 10.33
C ILE A 511 -5.16 -19.68 11.81
N THR A 512 -6.17 -20.45 12.11
CA THR A 512 -6.34 -21.03 13.45
C THR A 512 -5.51 -22.30 13.57
N SER A 513 -5.10 -22.66 14.79
CA SER A 513 -4.28 -23.88 15.02
C SER A 513 -5.01 -25.14 14.51
N GLU A 514 -6.34 -25.21 14.65
CA GLU A 514 -7.14 -26.34 14.16
C GLU A 514 -7.07 -26.49 12.62
N ARG A 515 -6.88 -25.41 11.89
CA ARG A 515 -6.70 -25.42 10.43
C ARG A 515 -5.25 -25.56 9.99
N ASN A 516 -4.30 -25.36 10.91
CA ASN A 516 -2.86 -25.53 10.68
C ASN A 516 -2.36 -26.94 11.10
N LEU A 517 -3.26 -27.91 11.12
CA LEU A 517 -3.06 -29.21 11.74
C LEU A 517 -1.77 -29.92 11.31
N TRP A 518 -1.45 -29.97 10.02
CA TRP A 518 -0.25 -30.70 9.54
C TRP A 518 1.05 -30.01 9.95
N ALA A 519 1.09 -28.68 9.99
CA ALA A 519 2.25 -27.97 10.49
C ALA A 519 2.39 -28.14 12.01
N ASP A 520 1.30 -28.04 12.79
CA ASP A 520 1.30 -28.28 14.24
C ASP A 520 1.73 -29.71 14.59
N LEU A 521 1.22 -30.73 13.88
CA LEU A 521 1.67 -32.11 14.04
C LEU A 521 3.17 -32.27 13.72
N GLY A 522 3.60 -31.74 12.60
CA GLY A 522 5.01 -31.84 12.16
C GLY A 522 5.98 -31.14 13.10
N SER A 523 5.60 -30.00 13.68
CA SER A 523 6.40 -29.25 14.65
C SER A 523 6.59 -29.98 16.00
N ARG A 524 5.72 -30.97 16.28
CA ARG A 524 5.70 -31.78 17.52
C ARG A 524 6.19 -33.23 17.27
N ASN A 525 7.10 -33.42 16.33
CA ASN A 525 7.64 -34.75 15.96
C ASN A 525 6.60 -35.71 15.38
N GLY A 526 5.48 -35.19 14.88
CA GLY A 526 4.39 -35.95 14.29
C GLY A 526 4.50 -36.17 12.78
N VAL A 527 5.70 -36.14 12.19
CA VAL A 527 5.92 -36.25 10.74
C VAL A 527 5.30 -37.53 10.15
N ALA A 528 5.45 -38.66 10.81
CA ALA A 528 4.84 -39.93 10.35
C ALA A 528 3.30 -39.85 10.32
N GLU A 529 2.68 -39.09 11.23
CA GLU A 529 1.24 -38.89 11.21
C GLU A 529 0.82 -37.95 10.05
N VAL A 530 1.61 -36.92 9.74
CA VAL A 530 1.39 -36.07 8.56
C VAL A 530 1.45 -36.92 7.29
N GLU A 531 2.46 -37.79 7.17
CA GLU A 531 2.59 -38.72 6.02
C GLU A 531 1.38 -39.65 5.89
N ARG A 532 0.94 -40.21 7.02
CA ARG A 532 -0.24 -41.10 7.04
C ARG A 532 -1.52 -40.33 6.61
N GLN A 533 -1.68 -39.13 7.05
CA GLN A 533 -2.83 -38.27 6.68
C GLN A 533 -2.75 -37.85 5.21
N ALA A 534 -1.59 -37.44 4.73
CA ALA A 534 -1.38 -37.07 3.33
C ALA A 534 -1.76 -38.23 2.37
N ALA A 535 -1.44 -39.44 2.75
CA ALA A 535 -1.83 -40.65 1.98
C ALA A 535 -3.36 -40.80 1.86
N LEU A 536 -4.16 -40.39 2.84
CA LEU A 536 -5.62 -40.39 2.77
C LEU A 536 -6.17 -39.46 1.68
N PHE A 537 -5.40 -38.43 1.32
CA PHE A 537 -5.72 -37.50 0.24
C PHE A 537 -5.01 -37.84 -1.08
N ASN A 538 -4.43 -39.06 -1.22
CA ASN A 538 -3.63 -39.50 -2.36
C ASN A 538 -2.43 -38.59 -2.67
N LEU A 539 -1.86 -37.92 -1.66
CA LEU A 539 -0.66 -37.12 -1.81
C LEU A 539 0.59 -37.94 -1.49
N ARG A 540 1.61 -37.83 -2.34
CA ARG A 540 2.94 -38.36 -2.07
C ARG A 540 3.74 -37.36 -1.27
N VAL A 541 4.31 -37.77 -0.14
CA VAL A 541 5.12 -36.84 0.68
C VAL A 541 6.56 -36.83 0.17
N ARG A 542 7.06 -35.62 -0.09
CA ARG A 542 8.46 -35.37 -0.45
C ARG A 542 9.07 -34.43 0.56
N HIS A 543 10.13 -34.91 1.24
CA HIS A 543 10.86 -34.11 2.21
C HIS A 543 11.83 -33.16 1.54
N VAL A 544 11.79 -31.88 1.93
CA VAL A 544 12.64 -30.81 1.45
C VAL A 544 13.46 -30.27 2.62
N GLN A 545 14.77 -30.13 2.45
CA GLN A 545 15.62 -29.55 3.47
C GLN A 545 15.97 -28.08 3.14
N PRO A 546 15.82 -27.15 4.06
CA PRO A 546 16.29 -25.78 3.85
C PRO A 546 17.82 -25.77 3.78
N ALA A 547 18.39 -24.87 2.99
CA ALA A 547 19.84 -24.70 2.93
C ALA A 547 20.39 -24.47 4.34
N GLN A 548 21.51 -25.11 4.67
CA GLN A 548 22.09 -25.08 6.03
C GLN A 548 22.38 -23.66 6.53
N ALA A 549 22.70 -22.74 5.61
CA ALA A 549 22.92 -21.33 5.92
C ALA A 549 21.72 -20.66 6.63
N TRP A 550 20.48 -21.13 6.36
CA TRP A 550 19.27 -20.59 7.00
C TRP A 550 19.01 -21.14 8.41
N ARG A 551 19.71 -22.23 8.79
CA ARG A 551 19.63 -22.82 10.13
C ARG A 551 20.58 -22.17 11.14
N SER A 552 21.57 -21.40 10.68
CA SER A 552 22.53 -20.74 11.57
C SER A 552 21.88 -19.53 12.25
N THR A 553 21.47 -19.72 13.51
CA THR A 553 20.96 -18.62 14.35
C THR A 553 21.99 -17.53 14.59
N THR A 554 23.29 -17.83 14.50
CA THR A 554 24.39 -16.87 14.62
C THR A 554 24.39 -15.87 13.46
N ALA A 555 24.19 -16.35 12.23
CA ALA A 555 24.05 -15.47 11.05
C ALA A 555 22.78 -14.61 11.13
N LEU A 556 21.71 -15.11 11.75
CA LEU A 556 20.49 -14.36 12.00
C LEU A 556 20.62 -13.37 13.17
N ARG A 557 21.51 -13.62 14.14
CA ARG A 557 21.78 -12.67 15.25
C ARG A 557 22.46 -11.40 14.80
N ASP A 558 23.43 -11.50 13.91
CA ASP A 558 24.30 -10.37 13.56
C ASP A 558 23.75 -9.53 12.40
N GLY A 559 22.77 -10.02 11.66
CA GLY A 559 22.13 -9.29 10.54
C GLY A 559 23.07 -8.99 9.36
N GLU A 560 24.29 -9.52 9.39
CA GLU A 560 25.34 -9.27 8.38
C GLU A 560 25.50 -10.43 7.38
N GLY A 561 24.82 -11.57 7.60
CA GLY A 561 25.09 -12.82 6.88
C GLY A 561 24.33 -13.05 5.58
N TYR A 562 23.26 -12.32 5.28
CA TYR A 562 22.43 -12.58 4.12
C TYR A 562 22.31 -11.35 3.24
N GLY A 563 22.92 -11.40 2.06
CA GLY A 563 22.88 -10.37 1.03
C GLY A 563 24.25 -9.88 0.53
N ALA A 564 25.37 -10.39 1.07
CA ALA A 564 26.65 -10.28 0.40
C ALA A 564 26.82 -11.50 -0.52
N SER A 565 26.61 -11.33 -1.83
CA SER A 565 27.09 -12.31 -2.79
C SER A 565 28.59 -12.55 -2.51
N ASP A 566 29.08 -13.78 -2.67
CA ASP A 566 30.50 -14.17 -2.52
C ASP A 566 31.50 -13.35 -3.39
N ARG A 567 31.04 -12.27 -4.01
CA ARG A 567 31.86 -11.37 -4.84
C ARG A 567 32.66 -10.32 -4.04
N ASP A 568 32.30 -10.05 -2.78
CA ASP A 568 33.00 -9.04 -1.96
C ASP A 568 33.96 -9.62 -0.92
N ARG A 569 34.29 -10.92 -1.00
CA ARG A 569 35.29 -11.55 -0.11
C ARG A 569 36.70 -11.66 -0.67
N THR A 570 36.93 -11.03 -1.84
CA THR A 570 38.28 -10.91 -2.40
C THR A 570 38.56 -9.44 -2.69
N GLU A 571 38.92 -8.69 -1.64
CA GLU A 571 39.89 -7.59 -1.62
C GLU A 571 40.26 -7.27 -0.16
#